data_d3378ee3c7edbcdba488d0191a2471b3
#
_entry.id   d3378ee3c7edbcdba488d0191a2471b3
#
_cell.length_a   1.000
_cell.length_b   1.000
_cell.length_c   1.000
_cell.angle_alpha   90.00
_cell.angle_beta   90.00
_cell.angle_gamma   90.00
#
_symmetry.space_group_name_H-M   'P 1'
#
loop_
_entity.id
_entity.type
_entity.pdbx_description
1 polymer ?
#
loop_
_entity_poly.entity_id
_entity_poly.type
_entity_poly.pdbx_seq_one_letter_code
_entity_poly.pdbx_strand_id
1 'polypeptide(L)'
;MPRLNSILNPSQSVGVGIGIGAVDLLIFDRMIPGIADIRTARPKNADIETVRKQATIYCVGVNGFISLITRDWNVFLIGGMVTIAMSYLVAHANEVNPDTGKMAGHAETSLAPEMEGFALEDYSMQQEMTQ
;
A
#
# COMPACT_ATOMS: atom_id res chain seq x y z
N MET A 1 34.23 -3.93 -2.43
CA MET A 1 33.26 -4.38 -1.41
C MET A 1 33.74 -5.73 -0.90
N PRO A 2 33.87 -5.95 0.42
CA PRO A 2 34.21 -7.24 0.94
C PRO A 2 33.12 -8.23 0.53
N ARG A 3 33.47 -9.28 -0.21
CA ARG A 3 32.57 -10.37 -0.52
C ARG A 3 32.32 -11.11 0.80
N LEU A 4 31.14 -10.89 1.38
CA LEU A 4 30.64 -11.80 2.40
C LEU A 4 30.58 -13.18 1.72
N ASN A 5 31.34 -14.16 2.23
CA ASN A 5 31.22 -15.53 1.75
C ASN A 5 29.80 -16.01 2.08
N SER A 6 28.90 -15.90 1.12
CA SER A 6 27.55 -16.43 1.24
C SER A 6 27.60 -17.92 1.51
N ILE A 7 26.79 -18.37 2.48
CA ILE A 7 26.64 -19.80 2.79
C ILE A 7 25.77 -20.46 1.72
N LEU A 8 24.99 -19.67 0.98
CA LEU A 8 24.02 -20.12 -0.02
C LEU A 8 24.58 -20.07 -1.44
N ASN A 9 24.20 -21.04 -2.25
CA ASN A 9 24.38 -20.98 -3.69
C ASN A 9 23.40 -19.96 -4.31
N PRO A 10 23.64 -19.40 -5.50
CA PRO A 10 22.78 -18.39 -6.10
C PRO A 10 21.31 -18.81 -6.22
N SER A 11 21.02 -20.05 -6.56
CA SER A 11 19.64 -20.57 -6.63
C SER A 11 18.97 -20.70 -5.24
N GLN A 12 19.74 -21.08 -4.25
CA GLN A 12 19.27 -21.14 -2.86
C GLN A 12 19.01 -19.74 -2.30
N SER A 13 19.88 -18.78 -2.62
CA SER A 13 19.73 -17.38 -2.25
C SER A 13 18.42 -16.80 -2.77
N VAL A 14 18.11 -17.03 -4.03
CA VAL A 14 16.83 -16.62 -4.63
C VAL A 14 15.64 -17.31 -3.96
N GLY A 15 15.73 -18.63 -3.74
CA GLY A 15 14.67 -19.40 -3.07
C GLY A 15 14.39 -18.91 -1.65
N VAL A 16 15.43 -18.64 -0.86
CA VAL A 16 15.30 -18.07 0.48
C VAL A 16 14.72 -16.65 0.41
N GLY A 17 15.16 -15.82 -0.55
CA GLY A 17 14.63 -14.47 -0.75
C GLY A 17 13.14 -14.49 -1.09
N ILE A 18 12.67 -15.39 -1.94
CA ILE A 18 11.25 -15.57 -2.24
C ILE A 18 10.48 -16.03 -1.00
N GLY A 19 11.02 -16.97 -0.23
CA GLY A 19 10.43 -17.44 1.02
C GLY A 19 10.23 -16.30 2.03
N ILE A 20 11.23 -15.43 2.17
CA ILE A 20 11.16 -14.24 3.02
C ILE A 20 10.11 -13.26 2.50
N GLY A 21 10.07 -13.02 1.19
CA GLY A 21 9.03 -12.20 0.58
C GLY A 21 7.61 -12.71 0.89
N ALA A 22 7.41 -14.03 0.92
CA ALA A 22 6.14 -14.61 1.34
C ALA A 22 5.85 -14.37 2.84
N VAL A 23 6.86 -14.42 3.70
CA VAL A 23 6.71 -14.05 5.12
C VAL A 23 6.36 -12.58 5.29
N ASP A 24 6.99 -11.68 4.53
CA ASP A 24 6.67 -10.26 4.52
C ASP A 24 5.20 -10.01 4.13
N LEU A 25 4.71 -10.70 3.09
CA LEU A 25 3.30 -10.62 2.69
C LEU A 25 2.37 -11.05 3.83
N LEU A 26 2.70 -12.14 4.53
CA LEU A 26 1.90 -12.59 5.68
C LEU A 26 1.93 -11.60 6.85
N ILE A 27 3.06 -10.94 7.10
CA ILE A 27 3.16 -9.91 8.13
C ILE A 27 2.25 -8.73 7.78
N PHE A 28 2.31 -8.26 6.53
CA PHE A 28 1.44 -7.18 6.07
C PHE A 28 -0.04 -7.58 6.14
N ASP A 29 -0.39 -8.79 5.68
CA ASP A 29 -1.77 -9.29 5.71
C ASP A 29 -2.34 -9.37 7.13
N ARG A 30 -1.52 -9.74 8.11
CA ARG A 30 -1.96 -9.87 9.51
C ARG A 30 -1.99 -8.55 10.28
N MET A 31 -1.13 -7.61 9.94
CA MET A 31 -1.01 -6.34 10.65
C MET A 31 -1.89 -5.25 10.07
N ILE A 32 -2.14 -5.27 8.77
CA ILE A 32 -2.85 -4.20 8.07
C ILE A 32 -4.32 -4.57 7.91
N PRO A 33 -5.26 -3.62 8.13
CA PRO A 33 -6.66 -3.81 7.82
C PRO A 33 -6.89 -4.21 6.37
N GLY A 34 -7.99 -4.87 6.08
CA GLY A 34 -8.32 -5.28 4.72
C GLY A 34 -8.30 -4.10 3.73
N ILE A 35 -7.93 -4.38 2.49
CA ILE A 35 -7.85 -3.34 1.43
C ILE A 35 -9.19 -2.58 1.30
N ALA A 36 -10.32 -3.25 1.51
CA ALA A 36 -11.64 -2.63 1.49
C ALA A 36 -11.77 -1.57 2.61
N ASP A 37 -11.29 -1.88 3.82
CA ASP A 37 -11.33 -0.97 4.96
C ASP A 37 -10.40 0.23 4.75
N ILE A 38 -9.23 0.00 4.13
CA ILE A 38 -8.30 1.07 3.79
C ILE A 38 -8.93 2.03 2.77
N ARG A 39 -9.63 1.51 1.77
CA ARG A 39 -10.27 2.31 0.71
C ARG A 39 -11.41 3.18 1.23
N THR A 40 -12.13 2.73 2.26
CA THR A 40 -13.20 3.47 2.91
C THR A 40 -12.70 4.45 3.98
N ALA A 41 -11.45 4.29 4.41
CA ALA A 41 -10.85 5.18 5.39
C ALA A 41 -10.52 6.55 4.80
N ARG A 42 -10.47 7.57 5.66
CA ARG A 42 -10.04 8.91 5.24
C ARG A 42 -8.60 8.88 4.73
N PRO A 43 -8.28 9.65 3.68
CA PRO A 43 -6.91 9.81 3.21
C PRO A 43 -5.97 10.19 4.36
N LYS A 44 -4.80 9.56 4.43
CA LYS A 44 -3.78 9.79 5.47
C LYS A 44 -4.29 9.48 6.90
N ASN A 45 -5.08 8.42 7.07
CA ASN A 45 -5.47 7.95 8.40
C ASN A 45 -4.21 7.60 9.22
N ALA A 46 -4.04 8.28 10.37
CA ALA A 46 -2.86 8.13 11.22
C ALA A 46 -2.68 6.69 11.76
N ASP A 47 -3.78 5.98 12.01
CA ASP A 47 -3.75 4.61 12.51
C ASP A 47 -3.22 3.65 11.45
N ILE A 48 -3.71 3.75 10.22
CA ILE A 48 -3.24 2.94 9.08
C ILE A 48 -1.77 3.23 8.80
N GLU A 49 -1.37 4.50 8.84
CA GLU A 49 0.03 4.87 8.61
C GLU A 49 0.95 4.32 9.71
N THR A 50 0.51 4.35 10.96
CA THR A 50 1.26 3.81 12.10
C THR A 50 1.45 2.29 11.95
N VAL A 51 0.37 1.56 11.65
CA VAL A 51 0.42 0.11 11.47
C VAL A 51 1.29 -0.25 10.24
N ARG A 52 1.20 0.50 9.15
CA ARG A 52 2.05 0.32 7.96
C ARG A 52 3.53 0.49 8.31
N LYS A 53 3.89 1.54 9.06
CA LYS A 53 5.26 1.77 9.52
C LYS A 53 5.76 0.63 10.41
N GLN A 54 4.94 0.15 11.34
CA GLN A 54 5.26 -0.98 12.18
C GLN A 54 5.49 -2.27 11.37
N ALA A 55 4.58 -2.61 10.45
CA ALA A 55 4.73 -3.76 9.58
C ALA A 55 6.04 -3.68 8.77
N THR A 56 6.34 -2.51 8.20
CA THR A 56 7.61 -2.27 7.48
C THR A 56 8.84 -2.51 8.36
N ILE A 57 8.84 -2.02 9.61
CA ILE A 57 9.95 -2.22 10.55
C ILE A 57 10.13 -3.71 10.86
N TYR A 58 9.04 -4.44 11.09
CA TYR A 58 9.11 -5.89 11.34
C TYR A 58 9.68 -6.66 10.15
N CYS A 59 9.21 -6.36 8.93
CA CYS A 59 9.72 -6.99 7.71
C CYS A 59 11.21 -6.69 7.52
N VAL A 60 11.63 -5.43 7.65
CA VAL A 60 13.05 -5.06 7.54
C VAL A 60 13.90 -5.77 8.61
N GLY A 61 13.38 -5.90 9.83
CA GLY A 61 14.04 -6.63 10.92
C GLY A 61 14.23 -8.12 10.59
N VAL A 62 13.17 -8.78 10.10
CA VAL A 62 13.22 -10.19 9.68
C VAL A 62 14.18 -10.38 8.51
N ASN A 63 14.08 -9.54 7.48
CA ASN A 63 14.95 -9.60 6.29
C ASN A 63 16.41 -9.39 6.66
N GLY A 64 16.71 -8.42 7.51
CA GLY A 64 18.05 -8.15 8.01
C GLY A 64 18.61 -9.32 8.83
N PHE A 65 17.80 -9.87 9.73
CA PHE A 65 18.21 -11.00 10.58
C PHE A 65 18.55 -12.24 9.76
N ILE A 66 17.68 -12.62 8.81
CA ILE A 66 17.91 -13.78 7.96
C ILE A 66 19.09 -13.55 7.02
N SER A 67 19.25 -12.34 6.47
CA SER A 67 20.39 -11.97 5.65
C SER A 67 21.72 -12.08 6.42
N LEU A 68 21.73 -11.71 7.68
CA LEU A 68 22.91 -11.83 8.54
C LEU A 68 23.28 -13.31 8.82
N ILE A 69 22.29 -14.16 9.09
CA ILE A 69 22.49 -15.59 9.33
C ILE A 69 23.03 -16.27 8.06
N THR A 70 22.42 -15.99 6.93
CA THR A 70 22.79 -16.58 5.65
C THR A 70 24.05 -15.95 5.05
N ARG A 71 24.49 -14.80 5.60
CA ARG A 71 25.57 -13.97 5.07
C ARG A 71 25.36 -13.62 3.60
N ASP A 72 24.13 -13.43 3.20
CA ASP A 72 23.75 -13.21 1.81
C ASP A 72 22.97 -11.89 1.65
N TRP A 73 23.61 -10.96 0.96
CA TRP A 73 23.00 -9.66 0.68
C TRP A 73 21.83 -9.73 -0.30
N ASN A 74 21.81 -10.72 -1.22
CA ASN A 74 20.70 -10.86 -2.17
C ASN A 74 19.39 -11.19 -1.47
N VAL A 75 19.45 -11.95 -0.39
CA VAL A 75 18.31 -12.29 0.46
C VAL A 75 17.69 -11.01 1.03
N PHE A 76 18.51 -10.08 1.54
CA PHE A 76 18.06 -8.79 2.03
C PHE A 76 17.45 -7.93 0.93
N LEU A 77 18.06 -7.90 -0.25
CA LEU A 77 17.55 -7.11 -1.37
C LEU A 77 16.19 -7.61 -1.86
N ILE A 78 16.02 -8.91 -2.02
CA ILE A 78 14.76 -9.49 -2.50
C ILE A 78 13.63 -9.24 -1.47
N GLY A 79 13.85 -9.55 -0.19
CA GLY A 79 12.88 -9.27 0.87
C GLY A 79 12.58 -7.76 0.99
N GLY A 80 13.61 -6.92 0.97
CA GLY A 80 13.47 -5.47 1.01
C GLY A 80 12.63 -4.91 -0.15
N MET A 81 12.79 -5.43 -1.37
CA MET A 81 11.95 -5.03 -2.51
C MET A 81 10.47 -5.36 -2.27
N VAL A 82 10.16 -6.55 -1.73
CA VAL A 82 8.79 -6.93 -1.39
C VAL A 82 8.23 -6.01 -0.30
N THR A 83 9.00 -5.76 0.76
CA THR A 83 8.59 -4.84 1.83
C THR A 83 8.27 -3.45 1.31
N ILE A 84 9.12 -2.89 0.44
CA ILE A 84 8.90 -1.56 -0.17
C ILE A 84 7.65 -1.57 -1.04
N ALA A 85 7.49 -2.58 -1.89
CA ALA A 85 6.32 -2.71 -2.77
C ALA A 85 5.01 -2.77 -1.96
N MET A 86 4.96 -3.58 -0.90
CA MET A 86 3.78 -3.68 -0.04
C MET A 86 3.50 -2.37 0.71
N SER A 87 4.53 -1.74 1.26
CA SER A 87 4.39 -0.45 1.93
C SER A 87 3.87 0.63 0.99
N TYR A 88 4.33 0.64 -0.27
CA TYR A 88 3.85 1.55 -1.31
C TYR A 88 2.37 1.28 -1.67
N LEU A 89 2.01 0.02 -1.92
CA LEU A 89 0.63 -0.36 -2.25
C LEU A 89 -0.36 0.04 -1.16
N VAL A 90 -0.01 -0.20 0.11
CA VAL A 90 -0.85 0.19 1.24
C VAL A 90 -0.96 1.71 1.36
N ALA A 91 0.13 2.44 1.15
CA ALA A 91 0.12 3.90 1.22
C ALA A 91 -0.80 4.54 0.16
N HIS A 92 -0.93 3.92 -1.00
CA HIS A 92 -1.70 4.46 -2.13
C HIS A 92 -3.02 3.70 -2.38
N ALA A 93 -3.43 2.80 -1.49
CA ALA A 93 -4.63 2.00 -1.66
C ALA A 93 -5.92 2.84 -1.74
N ASN A 94 -5.95 4.02 -1.08
CA ASN A 94 -7.10 4.93 -1.10
C ASN A 94 -7.15 5.81 -2.35
N GLU A 95 -6.04 5.89 -3.10
CA GLU A 95 -5.92 6.77 -4.26
C GLU A 95 -6.31 6.07 -5.56
N VAL A 96 -6.58 4.76 -5.50
CA VAL A 96 -6.95 3.94 -6.67
C VAL A 96 -8.44 3.74 -6.72
N ASN A 97 -9.08 4.18 -7.82
CA ASN A 97 -10.49 3.90 -8.09
C ASN A 97 -10.69 2.38 -8.24
N PRO A 98 -11.57 1.74 -7.44
CA PRO A 98 -11.78 0.30 -7.46
C PRO A 98 -12.33 -0.22 -8.80
N ASP A 99 -13.12 0.60 -9.53
CA ASP A 99 -13.79 0.18 -10.76
C ASP A 99 -12.88 0.29 -11.99
N THR A 100 -12.04 1.33 -12.02
CA THR A 100 -11.20 1.62 -13.19
C THR A 100 -9.73 1.25 -12.99
N GLY A 101 -9.31 0.96 -11.76
CA GLY A 101 -7.90 0.74 -11.40
C GLY A 101 -7.01 1.97 -11.60
N LYS A 102 -7.59 3.13 -11.95
CA LYS A 102 -6.85 4.37 -12.15
C LYS A 102 -6.72 5.12 -10.84
N MET A 103 -5.63 5.87 -10.69
CA MET A 103 -5.45 6.80 -9.58
C MET A 103 -6.59 7.83 -9.62
N ALA A 104 -7.23 8.06 -8.49
CA ALA A 104 -8.22 9.13 -8.34
C ALA A 104 -7.51 10.46 -8.60
N GLY A 105 -7.73 11.04 -9.77
CA GLY A 105 -7.23 12.37 -10.10
C GLY A 105 -8.05 13.42 -9.33
N HIS A 106 -7.43 14.55 -8.99
CA HIS A 106 -8.11 15.69 -8.37
C HIS A 106 -9.30 16.24 -9.19
N ALA A 107 -9.50 15.76 -10.42
CA ALA A 107 -10.59 16.18 -11.30
C ALA A 107 -11.98 15.67 -10.84
N GLU A 108 -12.06 14.55 -10.12
CA GLU A 108 -13.37 14.04 -9.66
C GLU A 108 -13.91 14.79 -8.45
N THR A 109 -13.05 15.43 -7.67
CA THR A 109 -13.47 16.26 -6.52
C THR A 109 -13.99 17.63 -6.91
N SER A 110 -13.73 18.08 -8.15
CA SER A 110 -14.21 19.39 -8.65
C SER A 110 -15.58 19.33 -9.34
N LEU A 111 -16.04 18.14 -9.71
CA LEU A 111 -17.36 17.99 -10.37
C LEU A 111 -18.52 17.82 -9.38
N ALA A 112 -18.25 17.34 -8.15
CA ALA A 112 -19.29 17.19 -7.15
C ALA A 112 -19.95 18.51 -6.71
N PRO A 113 -19.22 19.62 -6.46
CA PRO A 113 -19.86 20.90 -6.12
C PRO A 113 -20.62 21.57 -7.28
N GLU A 114 -20.23 21.32 -8.53
CA GLU A 114 -20.97 21.89 -9.68
C GLU A 114 -22.31 21.18 -9.92
N MET A 115 -22.41 19.88 -9.65
CA MET A 115 -23.68 19.15 -9.80
C MET A 115 -24.68 19.45 -8.67
N GLU A 116 -24.23 19.74 -7.44
CA GLU A 116 -25.10 20.20 -6.39
C GLU A 116 -25.69 21.59 -6.65
N GLY A 117 -24.94 22.50 -7.28
CA GLY A 117 -25.42 23.80 -7.70
C GLY A 117 -26.51 23.71 -8.78
N PHE A 118 -26.35 22.80 -9.74
CA PHE A 118 -27.31 22.61 -10.83
C PHE A 118 -28.63 22.00 -10.34
N ALA A 119 -28.60 21.11 -9.36
CA ALA A 119 -29.82 20.51 -8.80
C ALA A 119 -30.63 21.51 -7.96
N LEU A 120 -29.99 22.46 -7.29
CA LEU A 120 -30.64 23.45 -6.46
C LEU A 120 -31.30 24.59 -7.30
N GLU A 121 -30.70 24.95 -8.44
CA GLU A 121 -31.32 25.94 -9.36
C GLU A 121 -32.57 25.39 -10.04
N ASP A 122 -32.63 24.10 -10.36
CA ASP A 122 -33.78 23.48 -11.01
C ASP A 122 -35.00 23.39 -10.05
N TYR A 123 -34.75 23.17 -8.76
CA TYR A 123 -35.78 23.14 -7.74
C TYR A 123 -36.34 24.55 -7.47
N SER A 124 -35.56 25.61 -7.56
CA SER A 124 -36.01 26.97 -7.35
C SER A 124 -36.90 27.47 -8.50
N MET A 125 -36.60 27.11 -9.74
CA MET A 125 -37.42 27.45 -10.89
C MET A 125 -38.79 26.74 -10.93
N GLN A 126 -38.87 25.50 -10.41
CA GLN A 126 -40.14 24.78 -10.33
C GLN A 126 -41.08 25.35 -9.27
N GLN A 127 -40.58 25.96 -8.21
CA GLN A 127 -41.39 26.60 -7.19
C GLN A 127 -42.01 27.93 -7.63
N GLU A 128 -41.33 28.67 -8.49
CA GLU A 128 -41.88 29.92 -9.02
C GLU A 128 -42.97 29.73 -10.08
N MET A 129 -43.00 28.59 -10.77
CA MET A 129 -44.04 28.28 -11.75
C MET A 129 -45.36 27.72 -11.17
N THR A 130 -45.42 27.46 -9.87
CA THR A 130 -46.61 26.91 -9.19
C THR A 130 -47.33 27.94 -8.30
N GLN A 131 -46.92 29.22 -8.32
CA GLN A 131 -47.67 30.35 -7.72
C GLN A 131 -48.33 31.19 -8.78
#